data_af227cbf402b9f3ec371f95fef01674a
#
_entry.id   af227cbf402b9f3ec371f95fef01674a
#
_cell.length_a   1.000
_cell.length_b   1.000
_cell.length_c   1.000
_cell.angle_alpha   90.00
_cell.angle_beta   90.00
_cell.angle_gamma   90.00
#
_symmetry.space_group_name_H-M   'P 1'
#
loop_
_entity.id
_entity.type
_entity.pdbx_description
1 polymer ?
#
loop_
_entity_poly.entity_id
_entity_poly.type
_entity_poly.pdbx_seq_one_letter_code
_entity_poly.pdbx_strand_id
1 'polypeptide(L)'
;MSNFNFGGLADTSFTNNGPQYLRPYDIYEVNLTKIEKSSLKGKDGTEYGVIALEFKGCGDNNGVYNHNLFIPHKDSDFERRINETSGTPYPSAFEQFQYTLMQLMQVINPKGADKIKENASKLKSMDQFIDLIIKGLTGKTDVKFFLKLVGRNQGGTTYATIPNACVLGKKATAETKPSALNFVSLDKSLLVFSNYELTQMKNYKNAAPTNMDKADDNPDTAGDDVNLDDISLD
;
A
#
# COMPACT_ATOMS: atom_id res chain seq x y z
N MET A 1 4.53 -46.62 -40.28
CA MET A 1 5.22 -45.36 -39.89
C MET A 1 4.14 -44.30 -39.72
N SER A 2 3.85 -43.93 -38.50
CA SER A 2 2.81 -42.95 -38.18
C SER A 2 3.38 -41.54 -38.38
N ASN A 3 2.84 -40.81 -39.33
CA ASN A 3 3.19 -39.39 -39.52
C ASN A 3 2.59 -38.59 -38.37
N PHE A 4 3.41 -38.17 -37.42
CA PHE A 4 3.03 -37.17 -36.44
C PHE A 4 3.02 -35.79 -37.11
N ASN A 5 1.84 -35.20 -37.23
CA ASN A 5 1.67 -33.83 -37.73
C ASN A 5 1.73 -32.84 -36.55
N PHE A 6 2.82 -32.13 -36.45
CA PHE A 6 3.02 -31.06 -35.41
C PHE A 6 2.48 -29.69 -35.84
N GLY A 7 1.72 -29.61 -36.95
CA GLY A 7 1.20 -28.33 -37.47
C GLY A 7 0.16 -27.62 -36.59
N GLY A 8 -0.32 -28.25 -35.53
CA GLY A 8 -1.29 -27.66 -34.62
C GLY A 8 -0.71 -27.05 -33.35
N LEU A 9 0.62 -27.09 -33.15
CA LEU A 9 1.26 -26.57 -31.92
C LEU A 9 1.65 -25.10 -32.01
N ALA A 10 1.47 -24.44 -33.15
CA ALA A 10 1.89 -23.05 -33.36
C ALA A 10 0.93 -22.01 -32.78
N ASP A 11 -0.30 -22.37 -32.39
CA ASP A 11 -1.33 -21.44 -31.91
C ASP A 11 -1.72 -21.61 -30.44
N THR A 12 -0.95 -22.36 -29.68
CA THR A 12 -1.10 -22.27 -28.21
C THR A 12 -0.41 -20.99 -27.71
N SER A 13 -1.09 -19.86 -27.87
CA SER A 13 -0.81 -18.70 -27.03
C SER A 13 -1.05 -19.14 -25.60
N PHE A 14 0.02 -19.39 -24.86
CA PHE A 14 -0.04 -19.50 -23.41
C PHE A 14 -0.48 -18.13 -22.91
N THR A 15 -1.78 -17.91 -22.82
CA THR A 15 -2.30 -16.80 -22.03
C THR A 15 -1.90 -17.10 -20.60
N ASN A 16 -1.01 -16.29 -20.08
CA ASN A 16 -0.60 -16.35 -18.68
C ASN A 16 -1.85 -15.98 -17.85
N ASN A 17 -2.65 -16.99 -17.48
CA ASN A 17 -3.89 -16.84 -16.72
C ASN A 17 -3.62 -16.65 -15.21
N GLY A 18 -2.37 -16.39 -14.82
CA GLY A 18 -2.02 -16.05 -13.45
C GLY A 18 -2.62 -14.70 -13.03
N PRO A 19 -2.81 -14.48 -11.73
CA PRO A 19 -3.28 -13.19 -11.22
C PRO A 19 -2.35 -12.09 -11.71
N GLN A 20 -2.90 -11.08 -12.36
CA GLN A 20 -2.14 -9.88 -12.72
C GLN A 20 -2.02 -8.99 -11.48
N TYR A 21 -0.79 -8.56 -11.16
CA TYR A 21 -0.54 -7.65 -10.04
C TYR A 21 -0.36 -6.22 -10.54
N LEU A 22 -0.84 -5.25 -9.76
CA LEU A 22 -0.58 -3.84 -10.02
C LEU A 22 0.92 -3.55 -9.82
N ARG A 23 1.50 -2.81 -10.76
CA ARG A 23 2.95 -2.53 -10.79
C ARG A 23 3.32 -1.31 -9.93
N PRO A 24 4.57 -1.19 -9.47
CA PRO A 24 5.04 0.00 -8.78
C PRO A 24 5.11 1.21 -9.71
N TYR A 25 5.10 2.40 -9.11
CA TYR A 25 5.24 3.71 -9.75
C TYR A 25 4.13 4.04 -10.76
N ASP A 26 2.88 3.77 -10.36
CA ASP A 26 1.71 4.19 -11.13
C ASP A 26 0.53 4.58 -10.22
N ILE A 27 -0.48 5.18 -10.82
CA ILE A 27 -1.72 5.58 -10.15
C ILE A 27 -2.87 4.84 -10.83
N TYR A 28 -3.48 3.95 -10.09
CA TYR A 28 -4.55 3.07 -10.56
C TYR A 28 -5.92 3.51 -10.06
N GLU A 29 -6.93 3.43 -10.90
CA GLU A 29 -8.31 3.40 -10.44
C GLU A 29 -8.59 2.02 -9.88
N VAL A 30 -9.02 1.93 -8.63
CA VAL A 30 -9.21 0.67 -7.89
C VAL A 30 -10.50 0.69 -7.08
N ASN A 31 -10.93 -0.53 -6.68
CA ASN A 31 -11.89 -0.75 -5.60
C ASN A 31 -11.19 -1.47 -4.45
N LEU A 32 -11.62 -1.22 -3.22
CA LEU A 32 -11.24 -2.04 -2.06
C LEU A 32 -12.15 -3.26 -2.03
N THR A 33 -11.61 -4.43 -2.36
CA THR A 33 -12.40 -5.68 -2.43
C THR A 33 -12.40 -6.45 -1.13
N LYS A 34 -11.36 -6.26 -0.30
CA LYS A 34 -11.22 -6.95 0.99
C LYS A 34 -10.59 -6.03 2.03
N ILE A 35 -11.12 -6.08 3.25
CA ILE A 35 -10.52 -5.54 4.46
C ILE A 35 -10.88 -6.43 5.63
N GLU A 36 -9.89 -6.96 6.32
CA GLU A 36 -10.09 -7.84 7.49
C GLU A 36 -8.91 -7.78 8.45
N LYS A 37 -9.14 -8.13 9.73
CA LYS A 37 -8.07 -8.47 10.67
C LYS A 37 -7.50 -9.83 10.28
N SER A 38 -6.17 -9.92 10.28
CA SER A 38 -5.43 -11.15 10.03
C SER A 38 -4.18 -11.17 10.88
N SER A 39 -3.38 -12.22 10.77
CA SER A 39 -2.07 -12.30 11.37
C SER A 39 -1.05 -12.82 10.36
N LEU A 40 0.19 -12.40 10.54
CA LEU A 40 1.33 -12.89 9.78
C LEU A 40 2.35 -13.47 10.75
N LYS A 41 2.95 -14.58 10.37
CA LYS A 41 4.00 -15.23 11.14
C LYS A 41 5.36 -14.78 10.63
N GLY A 42 6.14 -14.11 11.48
CA GLY A 42 7.50 -13.73 11.16
C GLY A 42 8.44 -14.93 11.02
N LYS A 43 9.62 -14.69 10.45
CA LYS A 43 10.67 -15.73 10.32
C LYS A 43 11.13 -16.29 11.68
N ASP A 44 11.05 -15.48 12.72
CA ASP A 44 11.34 -15.83 14.11
C ASP A 44 10.21 -16.62 14.80
N GLY A 45 9.11 -16.86 14.10
CA GLY A 45 7.91 -17.50 14.63
C GLY A 45 6.96 -16.57 15.38
N THR A 46 7.30 -15.28 15.52
CA THR A 46 6.42 -14.28 16.15
C THR A 46 5.19 -14.03 15.29
N GLU A 47 4.03 -13.92 15.91
CA GLU A 47 2.77 -13.62 15.23
C GLU A 47 2.49 -12.11 15.33
N TYR A 48 2.29 -11.47 14.17
CA TYR A 48 2.01 -10.04 14.05
C TYR A 48 0.58 -9.84 13.58
N GLY A 49 -0.20 -9.05 14.33
CA GLY A 49 -1.53 -8.62 13.88
C GLY A 49 -1.42 -7.66 12.69
N VAL A 50 -2.24 -7.88 11.68
CA VAL A 50 -2.30 -7.02 10.50
C VAL A 50 -3.73 -6.72 10.09
N ILE A 51 -3.92 -5.64 9.37
CA ILE A 51 -5.12 -5.41 8.56
C ILE A 51 -4.76 -5.78 7.13
N ALA A 52 -5.34 -6.87 6.64
CA ALA A 52 -5.19 -7.29 5.26
C ALA A 52 -6.14 -6.48 4.36
N LEU A 53 -5.58 -5.83 3.36
CA LEU A 53 -6.29 -5.03 2.37
C LEU A 53 -6.08 -5.65 0.99
N GLU A 54 -7.15 -5.78 0.21
CA GLU A 54 -7.06 -6.17 -1.19
C GLU A 54 -7.70 -5.08 -2.06
N PHE A 55 -6.95 -4.63 -3.05
CA PHE A 55 -7.38 -3.65 -4.03
C PHE A 55 -7.42 -4.32 -5.41
N LYS A 56 -8.50 -4.10 -6.14
CA LYS A 56 -8.66 -4.57 -7.50
C LYS A 56 -8.70 -3.39 -8.47
N GLY A 57 -7.86 -3.42 -9.49
CA GLY A 57 -7.84 -2.43 -10.54
C GLY A 57 -9.12 -2.44 -11.38
N CYS A 58 -9.48 -1.29 -11.91
CA CYS A 58 -10.65 -1.07 -12.75
C CYS A 58 -10.26 -0.90 -14.22
N GLY A 59 -11.17 -1.25 -15.13
CA GLY A 59 -10.97 -1.12 -16.57
C GLY A 59 -9.86 -2.02 -17.10
N ASP A 60 -8.99 -1.46 -17.94
CA ASP A 60 -7.89 -2.19 -18.58
C ASP A 60 -6.81 -2.67 -17.58
N ASN A 61 -6.79 -2.09 -16.38
CA ASN A 61 -5.86 -2.44 -15.31
C ASN A 61 -6.56 -3.31 -14.26
N ASN A 62 -6.99 -4.51 -14.62
CA ASN A 62 -7.72 -5.44 -13.75
C ASN A 62 -6.82 -6.24 -12.77
N GLY A 63 -5.61 -5.77 -12.53
CA GLY A 63 -4.68 -6.39 -11.59
C GLY A 63 -5.12 -6.26 -10.13
N VAL A 64 -4.50 -7.05 -9.27
CA VAL A 64 -4.73 -7.07 -7.82
C VAL A 64 -3.51 -6.50 -7.09
N TYR A 65 -3.75 -5.81 -6.00
CA TYR A 65 -2.71 -5.40 -5.06
C TYR A 65 -3.14 -5.75 -3.63
N ASN A 66 -2.32 -6.56 -2.97
CA ASN A 66 -2.51 -6.94 -1.58
C ASN A 66 -1.57 -6.11 -0.70
N HIS A 67 -2.08 -5.60 0.41
CA HIS A 67 -1.32 -4.82 1.37
C HIS A 67 -1.63 -5.25 2.80
N ASN A 68 -0.57 -5.53 3.56
CA ASN A 68 -0.69 -5.84 4.98
C ASN A 68 -0.24 -4.63 5.79
N LEU A 69 -1.17 -4.03 6.51
CA LEU A 69 -0.91 -2.91 7.40
C LEU A 69 -0.72 -3.44 8.81
N PHE A 70 0.51 -3.42 9.32
CA PHE A 70 0.85 -3.94 10.65
C PHE A 70 0.17 -3.14 11.74
N ILE A 71 -0.45 -3.85 12.70
CA ILE A 71 -1.10 -3.24 13.85
C ILE A 71 0.00 -2.91 14.88
N PRO A 72 0.17 -1.63 15.24
CA PRO A 72 1.15 -1.21 16.25
C PRO A 72 0.92 -1.89 17.59
N HIS A 73 1.96 -2.44 18.19
CA HIS A 73 1.85 -3.23 19.43
C HIS A 73 3.00 -3.03 20.43
N LYS A 74 4.15 -2.48 19.97
CA LYS A 74 5.31 -2.18 20.82
C LYS A 74 5.24 -0.71 21.28
N ASP A 75 5.81 -0.40 22.43
CA ASP A 75 5.86 0.98 22.95
C ASP A 75 6.52 1.93 21.95
N SER A 76 7.59 1.48 21.28
CA SER A 76 8.26 2.24 20.22
C SER A 76 7.38 2.59 19.01
N ASP A 77 6.32 1.84 18.77
CA ASP A 77 5.39 2.11 17.66
C ASP A 77 4.54 3.37 17.91
N PHE A 78 4.45 3.81 19.16
CA PHE A 78 3.73 5.00 19.59
C PHE A 78 4.62 6.23 19.75
N GLU A 79 5.94 6.06 19.66
CA GLU A 79 6.91 7.12 19.78
C GLU A 79 7.23 7.74 18.42
N ARG A 80 7.37 9.08 18.42
CA ARG A 80 7.85 9.80 17.24
C ARG A 80 9.36 9.80 17.22
N ARG A 81 9.93 9.42 16.09
CA ARG A 81 11.36 9.59 15.86
C ARG A 81 11.66 11.02 15.41
N ILE A 82 12.84 11.50 15.71
CA ILE A 82 13.31 12.81 15.27
C ILE A 82 14.37 12.58 14.20
N ASN A 83 14.25 13.26 13.07
CA ASN A 83 15.33 13.29 12.09
C ASN A 83 16.50 14.07 12.70
N GLU A 84 17.62 13.39 12.89
CA GLU A 84 18.81 13.98 13.54
C GLU A 84 19.38 15.15 12.74
N THR A 85 19.24 15.14 11.43
CA THR A 85 19.77 16.19 10.53
C THR A 85 18.87 17.42 10.50
N SER A 86 17.55 17.25 10.45
CA SER A 86 16.59 18.37 10.29
C SER A 86 15.88 18.75 11.58
N GLY A 87 16.00 17.97 12.66
CA GLY A 87 15.25 18.15 13.90
C GLY A 87 13.73 17.95 13.73
N THR A 88 13.29 17.49 12.55
CA THR A 88 11.86 17.31 12.25
C THR A 88 11.36 15.98 12.80
N PRO A 89 10.25 15.96 13.56
CA PRO A 89 9.70 14.69 14.02
C PRO A 89 9.03 13.93 12.88
N TYR A 90 9.27 12.62 12.80
CA TYR A 90 8.51 11.70 11.96
C TYR A 90 7.26 11.22 12.68
N PRO A 91 6.17 10.87 11.94
CA PRO A 91 5.03 10.21 12.54
C PRO A 91 5.45 8.86 13.13
N SER A 92 4.88 8.54 14.29
CA SER A 92 5.00 7.20 14.83
C SER A 92 4.33 6.17 13.89
N ALA A 93 4.69 4.89 14.04
CA ALA A 93 4.02 3.81 13.30
C ALA A 93 2.50 3.83 13.56
N PHE A 94 2.09 4.13 14.78
CA PHE A 94 0.69 4.30 15.15
C PHE A 94 -0.01 5.45 14.40
N GLU A 95 0.62 6.61 14.31
CA GLU A 95 0.06 7.75 13.58
C GLU A 95 -0.06 7.45 12.07
N GLN A 96 0.93 6.77 11.49
CA GLN A 96 0.89 6.33 10.09
C GLN A 96 -0.23 5.31 9.86
N PHE A 97 -0.37 4.34 10.76
CA PHE A 97 -1.45 3.35 10.73
C PHE A 97 -2.83 4.01 10.78
N GLN A 98 -3.06 4.89 11.75
CA GLN A 98 -4.32 5.62 11.87
C GLN A 98 -4.60 6.48 10.62
N TYR A 99 -3.59 7.20 10.14
CA TYR A 99 -3.74 8.06 8.97
C TYR A 99 -4.12 7.26 7.73
N THR A 100 -3.46 6.12 7.49
CA THR A 100 -3.75 5.24 6.34
C THR A 100 -5.20 4.78 6.36
N LEU A 101 -5.66 4.24 7.49
CA LEU A 101 -7.03 3.77 7.63
C LEU A 101 -8.07 4.89 7.53
N MET A 102 -7.79 6.05 8.14
CA MET A 102 -8.68 7.20 8.06
C MET A 102 -8.74 7.81 6.67
N GLN A 103 -7.65 7.79 5.90
CA GLN A 103 -7.68 8.25 4.51
C GLN A 103 -8.51 7.33 3.63
N LEU A 104 -8.37 6.01 3.76
CA LEU A 104 -9.24 5.05 3.09
C LEU A 104 -10.71 5.30 3.46
N MET A 105 -10.99 5.45 4.75
CA MET A 105 -12.33 5.74 5.25
C MET A 105 -12.89 7.05 4.69
N GLN A 106 -12.09 8.12 4.66
CA GLN A 106 -12.49 9.43 4.14
C GLN A 106 -12.87 9.37 2.67
N VAL A 107 -12.16 8.58 1.87
CA VAL A 107 -12.40 8.45 0.43
C VAL A 107 -13.60 7.52 0.14
N ILE A 108 -13.68 6.38 0.82
CA ILE A 108 -14.68 5.35 0.53
C ILE A 108 -16.01 5.62 1.26
N ASN A 109 -15.92 6.10 2.51
CA ASN A 109 -17.10 6.37 3.36
C ASN A 109 -16.92 7.66 4.18
N PRO A 110 -16.96 8.84 3.56
CA PRO A 110 -16.67 10.11 4.23
C PRO A 110 -17.59 10.37 5.43
N LYS A 111 -18.87 10.03 5.36
CA LYS A 111 -19.80 10.15 6.50
C LYS A 111 -19.39 9.26 7.69
N GLY A 112 -18.85 8.08 7.41
CA GLY A 112 -18.31 7.20 8.44
C GLY A 112 -17.04 7.78 9.05
N ALA A 113 -16.16 8.36 8.24
CA ALA A 113 -14.95 9.03 8.71
C ALA A 113 -15.28 10.19 9.66
N ASP A 114 -16.27 11.02 9.33
CA ASP A 114 -16.69 12.15 10.16
C ASP A 114 -17.24 11.66 11.50
N LYS A 115 -18.07 10.63 11.50
CA LYS A 115 -18.58 10.01 12.74
C LYS A 115 -17.48 9.47 13.64
N ILE A 116 -16.42 8.88 13.08
CA ILE A 116 -15.26 8.42 13.85
C ILE A 116 -14.52 9.60 14.46
N LYS A 117 -14.29 10.69 13.70
CA LYS A 117 -13.64 11.90 14.21
C LYS A 117 -14.45 12.55 15.35
N GLU A 118 -15.76 12.69 15.20
CA GLU A 118 -16.66 13.25 16.22
C GLU A 118 -16.68 12.43 17.49
N ASN A 119 -16.50 11.12 17.40
CA ASN A 119 -16.50 10.21 18.54
C ASN A 119 -15.11 9.73 18.97
N ALA A 120 -14.04 10.34 18.44
CA ALA A 120 -12.66 9.90 18.70
C ALA A 120 -12.33 9.83 20.21
N SER A 121 -12.82 10.80 21.01
CA SER A 121 -12.62 10.82 22.46
C SER A 121 -13.33 9.69 23.22
N LYS A 122 -14.28 9.03 22.61
CA LYS A 122 -15.02 7.90 23.18
C LYS A 122 -14.39 6.54 22.88
N LEU A 123 -13.42 6.51 21.97
CA LEU A 123 -12.68 5.28 21.62
C LEU A 123 -11.74 4.92 22.76
N LYS A 124 -11.88 3.74 23.32
CA LYS A 124 -11.12 3.26 24.49
C LYS A 124 -9.95 2.38 24.12
N SER A 125 -9.91 1.85 22.87
CA SER A 125 -8.86 0.95 22.43
C SER A 125 -8.63 1.03 20.93
N MET A 126 -7.45 0.57 20.51
CA MET A 126 -7.09 0.37 19.11
C MET A 126 -8.07 -0.58 18.42
N ASP A 127 -8.44 -1.66 19.08
CA ASP A 127 -9.37 -2.65 18.54
C ASP A 127 -10.73 -2.04 18.20
N GLN A 128 -11.27 -1.20 19.06
CA GLN A 128 -12.52 -0.49 18.77
C GLN A 128 -12.39 0.41 17.53
N PHE A 129 -11.27 1.11 17.39
CA PHE A 129 -10.99 1.93 16.22
C PHE A 129 -10.95 1.07 14.95
N ILE A 130 -10.19 -0.03 14.97
CA ILE A 130 -10.05 -0.95 13.84
C ILE A 130 -11.39 -1.54 13.46
N ASP A 131 -12.17 -2.01 14.42
CA ASP A 131 -13.50 -2.62 14.18
C ASP A 131 -14.47 -1.64 13.53
N LEU A 132 -14.43 -0.37 13.94
CA LEU A 132 -15.24 0.68 13.30
C LEU A 132 -14.82 0.95 11.86
N ILE A 133 -13.51 0.98 11.58
CA ILE A 133 -12.99 1.13 10.23
C ILE A 133 -13.41 -0.04 9.36
N ILE A 134 -13.17 -1.27 9.80
CA ILE A 134 -13.55 -2.48 9.04
C ILE A 134 -15.05 -2.47 8.77
N LYS A 135 -15.87 -2.25 9.79
CA LYS A 135 -17.33 -2.17 9.64
C LYS A 135 -17.77 -1.07 8.66
N GLY A 136 -17.07 0.07 8.68
CA GLY A 136 -17.40 1.21 7.82
C GLY A 136 -17.00 1.02 6.36
N LEU A 137 -16.02 0.18 6.09
CA LEU A 137 -15.50 -0.10 4.75
C LEU A 137 -16.06 -1.40 4.15
N THR A 138 -16.43 -2.38 4.99
CA THR A 138 -17.04 -3.63 4.52
C THR A 138 -18.30 -3.35 3.70
N GLY A 139 -18.41 -4.01 2.55
CA GLY A 139 -19.54 -3.87 1.64
C GLY A 139 -19.53 -2.59 0.78
N LYS A 140 -18.40 -1.83 0.77
CA LYS A 140 -18.20 -0.65 -0.07
C LYS A 140 -17.33 -0.95 -1.29
N THR A 141 -17.45 -2.15 -1.83
CA THR A 141 -16.62 -2.66 -2.94
C THR A 141 -16.93 -2.02 -4.31
N ASP A 142 -17.99 -1.26 -4.40
CA ASP A 142 -18.43 -0.51 -5.60
C ASP A 142 -17.82 0.88 -5.70
N VAL A 143 -17.24 1.39 -4.61
CA VAL A 143 -16.61 2.72 -4.61
C VAL A 143 -15.27 2.67 -5.31
N LYS A 144 -15.15 3.40 -6.42
CA LYS A 144 -13.92 3.57 -7.17
C LYS A 144 -13.13 4.76 -6.65
N PHE A 145 -11.83 4.61 -6.54
CA PHE A 145 -10.91 5.67 -6.16
C PHE A 145 -9.53 5.43 -6.78
N PHE A 146 -8.67 6.44 -6.73
CA PHE A 146 -7.31 6.32 -7.23
C PHE A 146 -6.34 5.97 -6.10
N LEU A 147 -5.48 4.99 -6.37
CA LEU A 147 -4.42 4.52 -5.47
C LEU A 147 -3.06 4.77 -6.12
N LYS A 148 -2.20 5.52 -5.45
CA LYS A 148 -0.80 5.68 -5.85
C LYS A 148 0.02 4.52 -5.27
N LEU A 149 0.76 3.82 -6.14
CA LEU A 149 1.73 2.80 -5.75
C LEU A 149 3.13 3.27 -6.08
N VAL A 150 4.05 3.07 -5.17
CA VAL A 150 5.50 3.31 -5.34
C VAL A 150 6.26 2.00 -5.28
N GLY A 151 7.56 2.02 -5.59
CA GLY A 151 8.41 0.85 -5.51
C GLY A 151 9.09 0.74 -4.15
N ARG A 152 9.14 -0.46 -3.60
CA ARG A 152 10.00 -0.84 -2.48
C ARG A 152 10.97 -1.90 -2.97
N ASN A 153 12.27 -1.64 -2.84
CA ASN A 153 13.30 -2.60 -3.22
C ASN A 153 13.54 -3.58 -2.05
N GLN A 154 13.49 -4.87 -2.34
CA GLN A 154 13.76 -5.93 -1.39
C GLN A 154 14.49 -7.07 -2.10
N GLY A 155 15.71 -7.37 -1.69
CA GLY A 155 16.51 -8.44 -2.29
C GLY A 155 16.77 -8.28 -3.80
N GLY A 156 16.85 -7.04 -4.30
CA GLY A 156 17.06 -6.77 -5.73
C GLY A 156 15.77 -6.73 -6.57
N THR A 157 14.63 -7.05 -5.97
CA THR A 157 13.31 -6.98 -6.63
C THR A 157 12.55 -5.76 -6.12
N THR A 158 11.90 -5.03 -7.04
CA THR A 158 11.06 -3.87 -6.68
C THR A 158 9.60 -4.28 -6.64
N TYR A 159 9.01 -4.25 -5.47
CA TYR A 159 7.60 -4.55 -5.22
C TYR A 159 6.77 -3.27 -5.17
N ALA A 160 5.50 -3.36 -5.58
CA ALA A 160 4.56 -2.28 -5.40
C ALA A 160 4.21 -2.11 -3.91
N THR A 161 4.16 -0.87 -3.44
CA THR A 161 3.74 -0.56 -2.07
C THR A 161 2.98 0.77 -2.03
N ILE A 162 2.09 0.91 -1.04
CA ILE A 162 1.48 2.20 -0.72
C ILE A 162 2.58 3.09 -0.12
N PRO A 163 2.75 4.34 -0.58
CA PRO A 163 3.70 5.25 0.03
C PRO A 163 3.40 5.46 1.51
N ASN A 164 4.45 5.55 2.31
CA ASN A 164 4.28 5.91 3.72
C ASN A 164 3.57 7.27 3.81
N ALA A 165 2.48 7.31 4.56
CA ALA A 165 1.72 8.53 4.79
C ALA A 165 2.47 9.43 5.78
N CYS A 166 3.62 9.92 5.33
CA CYS A 166 4.42 10.84 6.12
C CYS A 166 3.86 12.25 6.01
N VAL A 167 2.95 12.63 6.89
CA VAL A 167 2.52 14.02 7.00
C VAL A 167 2.93 14.52 8.36
N LEU A 168 4.17 14.96 8.48
CA LEU A 168 4.53 15.74 9.65
C LEU A 168 5.05 17.12 9.28
N GLY A 169 4.57 18.06 10.03
CA GLY A 169 5.23 19.29 10.31
C GLY A 169 4.82 20.50 9.51
N LYS A 170 4.05 20.42 8.46
CA LYS A 170 3.44 21.62 7.89
C LYS A 170 1.94 21.43 7.83
N LYS A 171 1.19 22.19 8.65
CA LYS A 171 -0.22 22.42 8.36
C LYS A 171 -0.32 22.75 6.89
N ALA A 172 -1.12 21.97 6.14
CA ALA A 172 -1.45 22.30 4.78
C ALA A 172 -2.03 23.71 4.81
N THR A 173 -1.26 24.68 4.34
CA THR A 173 -1.78 26.01 4.07
C THR A 173 -2.46 25.97 2.72
N ALA A 174 -3.39 26.87 2.44
CA ALA A 174 -4.07 26.98 1.15
C ALA A 174 -3.11 27.09 -0.05
N GLU A 175 -1.84 27.40 0.20
CA GLU A 175 -0.77 27.52 -0.79
C GLU A 175 0.07 26.26 -0.96
N THR A 176 -0.07 25.25 -0.08
CA THR A 176 0.59 23.96 -0.30
C THR A 176 -0.16 23.24 -1.42
N LYS A 177 0.54 23.09 -2.55
CA LYS A 177 0.10 22.19 -3.63
C LYS A 177 -0.39 20.88 -3.04
N PRO A 178 -1.43 20.25 -3.64
CA PRO A 178 -1.92 18.95 -3.22
C PRO A 178 -0.73 18.04 -2.90
N SER A 179 -0.73 17.56 -1.70
CA SER A 179 0.44 16.94 -1.11
C SER A 179 0.87 15.73 -1.94
N ALA A 180 2.14 15.68 -2.31
CA ALA A 180 2.80 14.48 -2.83
C ALA A 180 2.60 13.25 -1.92
N LEU A 181 2.01 13.45 -0.76
CA LEU A 181 1.74 12.48 0.30
C LEU A 181 0.34 11.88 0.23
N ASN A 182 -0.56 12.38 -0.62
CA ASN A 182 -1.84 11.74 -0.84
C ASN A 182 -1.61 10.50 -1.68
N PHE A 183 -1.90 9.34 -1.12
CA PHE A 183 -1.78 8.06 -1.82
C PHE A 183 -3.14 7.46 -2.21
N VAL A 184 -4.24 8.03 -1.69
CA VAL A 184 -5.62 7.62 -2.00
C VAL A 184 -6.46 8.87 -2.22
N SER A 185 -7.20 8.94 -3.34
CA SER A 185 -8.06 10.09 -3.65
C SER A 185 -9.21 9.70 -4.59
N LEU A 186 -10.31 10.46 -4.56
CA LEU A 186 -11.33 10.42 -5.61
C LEU A 186 -10.94 11.23 -6.84
N ASP A 187 -9.97 12.14 -6.70
CA ASP A 187 -9.45 12.97 -7.78
C ASP A 187 -7.99 12.58 -8.07
N LYS A 188 -7.74 12.01 -9.24
CA LYS A 188 -6.41 11.59 -9.68
C LYS A 188 -5.42 12.74 -9.72
N SER A 189 -5.86 13.98 -10.00
CA SER A 189 -5.00 15.15 -10.08
C SER A 189 -4.34 15.53 -8.75
N LEU A 190 -4.90 15.06 -7.64
CA LEU A 190 -4.36 15.27 -6.29
C LEU A 190 -3.24 14.27 -5.94
N LEU A 191 -3.06 13.23 -6.75
CA LEU A 191 -2.03 12.22 -6.55
C LEU A 191 -0.82 12.55 -7.41
N VAL A 192 0.27 12.96 -6.77
CA VAL A 192 1.51 13.33 -7.45
C VAL A 192 2.68 12.54 -6.89
N PHE A 193 3.68 12.27 -7.74
CA PHE A 193 4.93 11.70 -7.29
C PHE A 193 5.88 12.82 -6.84
N SER A 194 6.55 12.64 -5.71
CA SER A 194 7.63 13.51 -5.27
C SER A 194 8.84 13.43 -6.21
N ASN A 195 9.74 14.39 -6.13
CA ASN A 195 10.98 14.35 -6.92
C ASN A 195 11.80 13.09 -6.64
N TYR A 196 11.84 12.64 -5.40
CA TYR A 196 12.49 11.38 -5.02
C TYR A 196 11.82 10.19 -5.70
N GLU A 197 10.48 10.06 -5.59
CA GLU A 197 9.72 8.98 -6.24
C GLU A 197 9.89 8.99 -7.76
N LEU A 198 9.94 10.18 -8.40
CA LEU A 198 10.19 10.31 -9.84
C LEU A 198 11.58 9.81 -10.21
N THR A 199 12.59 10.07 -9.38
CA THR A 199 13.95 9.57 -9.59
C THR A 199 13.99 8.05 -9.49
N GLN A 200 13.37 7.48 -8.46
CA GLN A 200 13.27 6.03 -8.28
C GLN A 200 12.50 5.36 -9.43
N MET A 201 11.42 5.99 -9.91
CA MET A 201 10.68 5.52 -11.08
C MET A 201 11.55 5.46 -12.34
N LYS A 202 12.41 6.48 -12.58
CA LYS A 202 13.34 6.47 -13.70
C LYS A 202 14.33 5.32 -13.59
N ASN A 203 14.88 5.12 -12.40
CA ASN A 203 15.82 4.03 -12.14
C ASN A 203 15.16 2.67 -12.38
N TYR A 204 13.93 2.50 -11.91
CA TYR A 204 13.12 1.29 -12.10
C TYR A 204 12.86 1.00 -13.58
N LYS A 205 12.49 2.02 -14.37
CA LYS A 205 12.22 1.86 -15.81
C LYS A 205 13.49 1.60 -16.63
N ASN A 206 14.63 2.10 -16.16
CA ASN A 206 15.94 1.94 -16.82
C ASN A 206 16.65 0.65 -16.39
N ALA A 207 16.25 0.03 -15.28
CA ALA A 207 16.74 -1.28 -14.92
C ALA A 207 16.29 -2.27 -16.01
N ALA A 208 17.24 -2.98 -16.62
CA ALA A 208 16.92 -4.02 -17.59
C ALA A 208 15.90 -4.97 -16.98
N PRO A 209 14.99 -5.55 -17.77
CA PRO A 209 13.96 -6.46 -17.25
C PRO A 209 14.66 -7.69 -16.64
N THR A 210 14.96 -7.60 -15.36
CA THR A 210 15.38 -8.74 -14.56
C THR A 210 14.13 -9.56 -14.34
N ASN A 211 13.94 -10.64 -15.15
CA ASN A 211 13.03 -11.76 -14.93
C ASN A 211 11.74 -11.43 -14.14
N MET A 212 10.99 -10.41 -14.58
CA MET A 212 9.69 -10.06 -13.98
C MET A 212 8.59 -11.08 -14.26
N ASP A 213 8.86 -12.07 -15.12
CA ASP A 213 7.91 -13.13 -15.48
C ASP A 213 7.97 -14.34 -14.54
N LYS A 214 8.85 -14.34 -13.54
CA LYS A 214 8.77 -15.28 -12.43
C LYS A 214 7.98 -14.62 -11.32
N ALA A 215 6.66 -14.76 -11.38
CA ALA A 215 5.82 -14.66 -10.21
C ALA A 215 6.28 -15.80 -9.26
N ASP A 216 7.19 -15.49 -8.35
CA ASP A 216 7.39 -16.35 -7.20
C ASP A 216 6.11 -16.26 -6.37
N ASP A 217 5.42 -17.39 -6.32
CA ASP A 217 4.13 -17.65 -5.69
C ASP A 217 4.16 -17.52 -4.16
N ASN A 218 4.89 -16.56 -3.58
CA ASN A 218 4.85 -16.43 -2.14
C ASN A 218 4.95 -14.99 -1.63
N PRO A 219 3.82 -14.25 -1.54
CA PRO A 219 3.77 -13.00 -0.81
C PRO A 219 3.86 -13.18 0.71
N ASP A 220 3.90 -14.43 1.22
CA ASP A 220 3.76 -14.73 2.65
C ASP A 220 5.07 -14.65 3.45
N THR A 221 6.20 -14.26 2.86
CA THR A 221 7.48 -14.18 3.57
C THR A 221 7.98 -12.76 3.83
N ALA A 222 7.12 -11.76 3.79
CA ALA A 222 7.51 -10.38 4.10
C ALA A 222 7.48 -10.09 5.62
N GLY A 223 8.09 -10.96 6.39
CA GLY A 223 8.42 -10.72 7.79
C GLY A 223 9.89 -10.35 7.94
N ASP A 224 10.41 -9.46 7.12
CA ASP A 224 11.72 -8.89 7.38
C ASP A 224 11.56 -7.70 8.31
N ASP A 225 12.25 -7.79 9.44
CA ASP A 225 12.50 -6.66 10.33
C ASP A 225 12.87 -5.46 9.46
N VAL A 226 12.03 -4.46 9.47
CA VAL A 226 12.36 -3.16 8.88
C VAL A 226 13.44 -2.58 9.79
N ASN A 227 14.69 -2.88 9.47
CA ASN A 227 15.79 -2.11 10.02
C ASN A 227 15.67 -0.70 9.42
N LEU A 228 15.05 0.19 10.19
CA LEU A 228 14.82 1.59 9.82
C LEU A 228 16.12 2.39 9.77
N ASP A 229 17.26 1.79 10.10
CA ASP A 229 18.58 2.42 10.08
C ASP A 229 19.16 2.52 8.65
N ASP A 230 18.59 1.80 7.67
CA ASP A 230 19.04 1.84 6.27
C ASP A 230 18.34 2.90 5.40
N ILE A 231 17.50 3.74 5.99
CA ILE A 231 16.91 4.88 5.26
C ILE A 231 17.85 6.08 5.40
N SER A 232 18.92 6.06 4.61
CA SER A 232 19.71 7.27 4.34
C SER A 232 18.85 8.23 3.53
N LEU A 233 18.50 9.34 4.13
CA LEU A 233 17.89 10.49 3.47
C LEU A 233 18.99 11.55 3.33
N ASP A 234 19.72 11.48 2.22
CA ASP A 234 20.44 12.62 1.67
C ASP A 234 19.51 13.45 0.81
#